data_d3bf245dfd6423805fd38ad0f7572f6b
#
_entry.id   d3bf245dfd6423805fd38ad0f7572f6b
#
_cell.length_a   1.000
_cell.length_b   1.000
_cell.length_c   1.000
_cell.angle_alpha   90.00
_cell.angle_beta   90.00
_cell.angle_gamma   90.00
#
_symmetry.space_group_name_H-M   'P 1'
#
loop_
_entity.id
_entity.type
_entity.pdbx_description
1 polymer ?
#
loop_
_entity_poly.entity_id
_entity_poly.type
_entity_poly.pdbx_seq_one_letter_code
_entity_poly.pdbx_strand_id
1 'polypeptide(L)'
;MKLPLLRVTLVTLLFASPLYASVPSATTAKLRLVQKLEALVKLTENPGNIVRTVTLLASPGQLSAVCENPDLSLAGHDDRLTGKRTAVARCGMRKFYLPFSISAQGTFWVASHSLKGGEIVQQGDITPMTGSIDDLPVGLMFEARDIVGQRLLRPLSAGKPLSLI
;
A
#
# COMPACT_ATOMS: atom_id res chain seq x y z
N MET A 1 41.12 -77.01 12.88
CA MET A 1 40.66 -76.05 11.90
C MET A 1 40.14 -74.78 12.67
N LYS A 2 40.93 -73.71 12.65
CA LYS A 2 40.59 -72.44 13.35
C LYS A 2 40.12 -71.40 12.36
N LEU A 3 38.86 -71.00 12.44
CA LEU A 3 38.33 -69.85 11.64
C LEU A 3 38.75 -68.52 12.30
N PRO A 4 39.25 -67.53 11.51
CA PRO A 4 39.48 -66.20 12.03
C PRO A 4 38.22 -65.36 11.98
N LEU A 5 37.89 -64.74 13.15
CA LEU A 5 36.84 -63.77 13.30
C LEU A 5 37.21 -62.47 12.52
N LEU A 6 36.44 -62.18 11.48
CA LEU A 6 36.53 -60.93 10.71
C LEU A 6 35.82 -59.81 11.50
N ARG A 7 36.62 -58.90 12.09
CA ARG A 7 36.07 -57.70 12.73
C ARG A 7 35.69 -56.69 11.65
N VAL A 8 34.39 -56.50 11.42
CA VAL A 8 33.85 -55.41 10.61
C VAL A 8 33.80 -54.17 11.48
N THR A 9 34.71 -53.20 11.27
CA THR A 9 34.64 -51.88 11.85
C THR A 9 33.71 -51.03 11.03
N LEU A 10 32.53 -50.72 11.62
CA LEU A 10 31.53 -49.82 11.04
C LEU A 10 32.02 -48.37 11.24
N VAL A 11 32.52 -47.74 10.16
CA VAL A 11 32.88 -46.32 10.15
C VAL A 11 31.60 -45.53 9.88
N THR A 12 31.05 -44.91 10.94
CA THR A 12 29.94 -43.96 10.81
C THR A 12 30.51 -42.62 10.33
N LEU A 13 30.31 -42.31 9.04
CA LEU A 13 30.54 -40.97 8.49
C LEU A 13 29.42 -40.04 8.99
N LEU A 14 29.76 -39.15 9.92
CA LEU A 14 28.95 -37.98 10.31
C LEU A 14 29.00 -36.96 9.17
N PHE A 15 27.98 -36.92 8.33
CA PHE A 15 27.76 -35.81 7.40
C PHE A 15 27.32 -34.59 8.19
N ALA A 16 28.24 -33.71 8.50
CA ALA A 16 27.93 -32.37 8.96
C ALA A 16 27.38 -31.55 7.76
N SER A 17 26.06 -31.43 7.69
CA SER A 17 25.41 -30.56 6.69
C SER A 17 25.72 -29.11 7.05
N PRO A 18 26.32 -28.30 6.18
CA PRO A 18 26.50 -26.87 6.43
C PRO A 18 25.11 -26.22 6.44
N LEU A 19 24.73 -25.60 7.54
CA LEU A 19 23.58 -24.69 7.64
C LEU A 19 23.93 -23.44 6.80
N TYR A 20 23.53 -23.44 5.54
CA TYR A 20 23.53 -22.22 4.74
C TYR A 20 22.46 -21.29 5.30
N ALA A 21 22.86 -20.33 6.14
CA ALA A 21 22.05 -19.17 6.46
C ALA A 21 21.85 -18.40 5.16
N SER A 22 20.67 -18.52 4.54
CA SER A 22 20.30 -17.75 3.36
C SER A 22 20.15 -16.29 3.78
N VAL A 23 21.11 -15.47 3.38
CA VAL A 23 20.99 -13.99 3.48
C VAL A 23 19.78 -13.61 2.63
N PRO A 24 18.76 -12.94 3.19
CA PRO A 24 17.60 -12.53 2.41
C PRO A 24 18.06 -11.63 1.27
N SER A 25 17.66 -11.95 0.04
CA SER A 25 17.98 -11.12 -1.12
C SER A 25 17.38 -9.74 -0.96
N ALA A 26 17.99 -8.70 -1.56
CA ALA A 26 17.48 -7.32 -1.54
C ALA A 26 16.01 -7.23 -1.98
N THR A 27 15.58 -8.12 -2.86
CA THR A 27 14.19 -8.29 -3.30
C THR A 27 13.26 -8.70 -2.15
N THR A 28 13.70 -9.66 -1.31
CA THR A 28 12.92 -10.13 -0.16
C THR A 28 12.78 -9.04 0.90
N ALA A 29 13.85 -8.28 1.17
CA ALA A 29 13.81 -7.14 2.10
C ALA A 29 12.85 -6.05 1.61
N LYS A 30 12.88 -5.71 0.33
CA LYS A 30 11.96 -4.76 -0.30
C LYS A 30 10.50 -5.21 -0.17
N LEU A 31 10.21 -6.48 -0.46
CA LEU A 31 8.85 -7.02 -0.34
C LEU A 31 8.31 -6.94 1.09
N ARG A 32 9.12 -7.26 2.09
CA ARG A 32 8.73 -7.14 3.51
C ARG A 32 8.42 -5.69 3.90
N LEU A 33 9.22 -4.72 3.45
CA LEU A 33 8.96 -3.30 3.68
C LEU A 33 7.66 -2.85 3.03
N VAL A 34 7.40 -3.24 1.78
CA VAL A 34 6.15 -2.94 1.08
C VAL A 34 4.96 -3.52 1.83
N GLN A 35 4.99 -4.78 2.23
CA GLN A 35 3.91 -5.41 3.00
C GLN A 35 3.62 -4.68 4.34
N LYS A 36 4.66 -4.27 5.07
CA LYS A 36 4.50 -3.48 6.29
C LYS A 36 3.90 -2.10 6.01
N LEU A 37 4.31 -1.44 4.94
CA LEU A 37 3.76 -0.14 4.53
C LEU A 37 2.30 -0.27 4.10
N GLU A 38 1.94 -1.31 3.35
CA GLU A 38 0.55 -1.59 2.98
C GLU A 38 -0.33 -1.80 4.21
N ALA A 39 0.17 -2.52 5.21
CA ALA A 39 -0.55 -2.70 6.48
C ALA A 39 -0.78 -1.36 7.19
N LEU A 40 0.24 -0.48 7.26
CA LEU A 40 0.11 0.85 7.84
C LEU A 40 -0.89 1.72 7.09
N VAL A 41 -0.87 1.67 5.76
CA VAL A 41 -1.80 2.44 4.91
C VAL A 41 -3.24 1.92 5.03
N LYS A 42 -3.45 0.61 5.22
CA LYS A 42 -4.78 0.02 5.45
C LYS A 42 -5.39 0.41 6.79
N LEU A 43 -4.58 0.70 7.81
CA LEU A 43 -5.06 1.17 9.10
C LEU A 43 -5.60 2.61 9.06
N THR A 44 -5.28 3.37 8.00
CA THR A 44 -5.88 4.68 7.75
C THR A 44 -7.29 4.48 7.17
N GLU A 45 -8.22 5.33 7.52
CA GLU A 45 -9.61 5.25 7.02
C GLU A 45 -9.65 5.07 5.50
N ASN A 46 -10.37 4.06 5.07
CA ASN A 46 -10.51 3.72 3.65
C ASN A 46 -11.99 3.81 3.27
N PRO A 47 -12.45 4.95 2.74
CA PRO A 47 -13.83 5.10 2.31
C PRO A 47 -14.12 4.19 1.11
N GLY A 48 -15.25 3.50 1.16
CA GLY A 48 -15.72 2.69 0.04
C GLY A 48 -14.86 1.46 -0.29
N ASN A 49 -15.02 0.94 -1.50
CA ASN A 49 -14.26 -0.21 -2.03
C ASN A 49 -12.97 0.25 -2.73
N ILE A 50 -12.09 0.95 -2.00
CA ILE A 50 -10.84 1.46 -2.57
C ILE A 50 -9.72 0.44 -2.35
N VAL A 51 -9.05 0.07 -3.43
CA VAL A 51 -7.84 -0.76 -3.41
C VAL A 51 -6.63 0.16 -3.56
N ARG A 52 -5.78 0.20 -2.54
CA ARG A 52 -4.55 0.98 -2.53
C ARG A 52 -3.35 0.08 -2.82
N THR A 53 -2.42 0.60 -3.61
CA THR A 53 -1.14 -0.05 -3.94
C THR A 53 0.00 0.84 -3.47
N VAL A 54 0.94 0.27 -2.74
CA VAL A 54 2.14 0.97 -2.26
C VAL A 54 3.32 0.67 -3.15
N THR A 55 3.99 1.71 -3.63
CA THR A 55 5.24 1.60 -4.39
C THR A 55 6.36 2.28 -3.62
N LEU A 56 7.37 1.51 -3.23
CA LEU A 56 8.55 2.03 -2.54
C LEU A 56 9.48 2.74 -3.53
N LEU A 57 9.77 4.01 -3.27
CA LEU A 57 10.60 4.87 -4.13
C LEU A 57 12.05 5.00 -3.61
N ALA A 58 12.34 4.38 -2.46
CA ALA A 58 13.68 4.39 -1.88
C ALA A 58 14.70 3.71 -2.80
N SER A 59 15.88 4.30 -2.91
CA SER A 59 17.00 3.76 -3.70
C SER A 59 17.55 2.46 -3.09
N PRO A 60 18.23 1.61 -3.87
CA PRO A 60 18.87 0.41 -3.33
C PRO A 60 19.82 0.69 -2.17
N GLY A 61 20.57 1.80 -2.22
CA GLY A 61 21.46 2.22 -1.15
C GLY A 61 20.74 2.60 0.14
N GLN A 62 19.58 3.26 0.04
CA GLN A 62 18.72 3.53 1.20
C GLN A 62 18.19 2.24 1.81
N LEU A 63 17.75 1.30 0.96
CA LEU A 63 17.20 0.01 1.42
C LEU A 63 18.25 -0.86 2.10
N SER A 64 19.48 -0.88 1.61
CA SER A 64 20.57 -1.67 2.21
C SER A 64 21.03 -1.12 3.58
N ALA A 65 20.76 0.15 3.87
CA ALA A 65 21.06 0.76 5.16
C ALA A 65 20.04 0.44 6.25
N VAL A 66 18.84 0.01 5.86
CA VAL A 66 17.76 -0.33 6.79
C VAL A 66 17.98 -1.73 7.35
N CYS A 67 17.77 -1.91 8.63
CA CYS A 67 17.85 -3.22 9.29
C CYS A 67 16.78 -4.18 8.77
N GLU A 68 16.97 -5.47 9.02
CA GLU A 68 16.09 -6.52 8.51
C GLU A 68 14.64 -6.39 9.03
N ASN A 69 14.46 -5.93 10.26
CA ASN A 69 13.14 -5.80 10.88
C ASN A 69 12.95 -4.41 11.51
N PRO A 70 12.75 -3.36 10.70
CA PRO A 70 12.53 -2.02 11.19
C PRO A 70 11.14 -1.86 11.81
N ASP A 71 11.03 -0.97 12.78
CA ASP A 71 9.75 -0.42 13.22
C ASP A 71 9.37 0.72 12.27
N LEU A 72 8.21 0.58 11.60
CA LEU A 72 7.75 1.53 10.58
C LEU A 72 6.62 2.40 11.12
N SER A 73 6.71 3.68 10.80
CA SER A 73 5.65 4.66 11.02
C SER A 73 5.56 5.63 9.84
N LEU A 74 4.41 6.29 9.67
CA LEU A 74 4.26 7.33 8.67
C LEU A 74 4.82 8.66 9.19
N ALA A 75 5.52 9.40 8.34
CA ALA A 75 5.99 10.74 8.66
C ALA A 75 4.84 11.74 8.46
N GLY A 76 4.44 12.41 9.55
CA GLY A 76 3.36 13.41 9.51
C GLY A 76 1.96 12.79 9.44
N HIS A 77 0.98 13.68 9.35
CA HIS A 77 -0.44 13.36 9.19
C HIS A 77 -0.87 13.80 7.78
N ASP A 78 -1.44 12.88 7.02
CA ASP A 78 -1.85 13.12 5.64
C ASP A 78 -3.09 12.28 5.31
N ASP A 79 -4.22 12.95 5.15
CA ASP A 79 -5.53 12.33 4.90
C ASP A 79 -5.80 12.03 3.42
N ARG A 80 -4.87 12.39 2.53
CA ARG A 80 -5.02 12.09 1.11
C ARG A 80 -5.02 10.58 0.87
N LEU A 81 -5.87 10.12 -0.01
CA LEU A 81 -5.98 8.71 -0.36
C LEU A 81 -4.77 8.22 -1.17
N THR A 82 -4.17 9.08 -1.97
CA THR A 82 -3.09 8.78 -2.92
C THR A 82 -1.96 9.82 -2.84
N GLY A 83 -0.86 9.54 -3.51
CA GLY A 83 0.26 10.45 -3.64
C GLY A 83 1.54 10.01 -2.94
N LYS A 84 2.57 10.86 -3.04
CA LYS A 84 3.88 10.60 -2.44
C LYS A 84 3.87 10.86 -0.94
N ARG A 85 4.49 9.98 -0.19
CA ARG A 85 4.64 10.03 1.27
C ARG A 85 6.02 9.56 1.71
N THR A 86 6.30 9.73 2.99
CA THR A 86 7.53 9.26 3.61
C THR A 86 7.20 8.37 4.80
N ALA A 87 7.82 7.20 4.87
CA ALA A 87 7.84 6.35 6.03
C ALA A 87 9.11 6.58 6.84
N VAL A 88 9.03 6.43 8.15
CA VAL A 88 10.16 6.43 9.06
C VAL A 88 10.42 4.99 9.47
N ALA A 89 11.58 4.45 9.09
CA ALA A 89 12.05 3.14 9.52
C ALA A 89 13.03 3.31 10.67
N ARG A 90 12.69 2.79 11.85
CA ARG A 90 13.56 2.79 13.03
C ARG A 90 14.32 1.49 13.14
N CYS A 91 15.63 1.61 13.30
CA CYS A 91 16.56 0.52 13.53
C CYS A 91 17.37 0.82 14.79
N GLY A 92 16.82 0.47 15.95
CA GLY A 92 17.36 0.89 17.24
C GLY A 92 17.28 2.42 17.37
N MET A 93 18.44 3.07 17.57
CA MET A 93 18.51 4.53 17.69
C MET A 93 18.57 5.29 16.36
N ARG A 94 18.79 4.59 15.24
CA ARG A 94 18.83 5.20 13.90
C ARG A 94 17.48 5.26 13.25
N LYS A 95 17.24 6.35 12.49
CA LYS A 95 16.02 6.55 11.69
C LYS A 95 16.39 6.71 10.23
N PHE A 96 15.63 6.06 9.36
CA PHE A 96 15.75 6.18 7.91
C PHE A 96 14.42 6.67 7.36
N TYR A 97 14.48 7.60 6.42
CA TYR A 97 13.31 8.17 5.75
C TYR A 97 13.16 7.51 4.38
N LEU A 98 12.10 6.76 4.20
CA LEU A 98 11.85 5.96 2.99
C LEU A 98 10.70 6.60 2.21
N PRO A 99 10.99 7.23 1.05
CA PRO A 99 9.93 7.74 0.19
C PRO A 99 9.17 6.59 -0.46
N PHE A 100 7.85 6.72 -0.52
CA PHE A 100 6.96 5.80 -1.21
C PHE A 100 5.79 6.56 -1.83
N SER A 101 5.07 5.94 -2.77
CA SER A 101 3.84 6.46 -3.33
C SER A 101 2.69 5.51 -3.07
N ILE A 102 1.50 6.06 -2.92
CA ILE A 102 0.24 5.34 -2.86
C ILE A 102 -0.52 5.67 -4.13
N SER A 103 -0.90 4.66 -4.89
CA SER A 103 -1.90 4.73 -5.94
C SER A 103 -3.15 4.00 -5.51
N ALA A 104 -4.30 4.39 -6.02
CA ALA A 104 -5.55 3.77 -5.64
C ALA A 104 -6.52 3.64 -6.82
N GLN A 105 -7.32 2.58 -6.77
CA GLN A 105 -8.44 2.36 -7.66
C GLN A 105 -9.70 2.12 -6.84
N GLY A 106 -10.81 2.62 -7.32
CA GLY A 106 -12.08 2.48 -6.61
C GLY A 106 -13.25 2.96 -7.44
N THR A 107 -14.44 2.83 -6.85
CA THR A 107 -15.67 3.35 -7.43
C THR A 107 -15.98 4.70 -6.78
N PHE A 108 -16.20 5.70 -7.61
CA PHE A 108 -16.58 7.07 -7.24
C PHE A 108 -17.75 7.54 -8.11
N TRP A 109 -18.34 8.66 -7.76
CA TRP A 109 -19.53 9.15 -8.44
C TRP A 109 -19.17 10.33 -9.35
N VAL A 110 -19.74 10.31 -10.58
CA VAL A 110 -19.60 11.36 -11.57
C VAL A 110 -20.98 11.91 -11.95
N ALA A 111 -21.03 13.14 -12.43
CA ALA A 111 -22.25 13.72 -12.97
C ALA A 111 -22.68 12.99 -14.24
N SER A 112 -23.93 12.53 -14.32
CA SER A 112 -24.50 11.87 -15.51
C SER A 112 -24.67 12.84 -16.69
N HIS A 113 -24.93 14.10 -16.37
CA HIS A 113 -25.09 15.21 -17.31
C HIS A 113 -24.54 16.50 -16.68
N SER A 114 -24.57 17.60 -17.39
CA SER A 114 -24.13 18.89 -16.85
C SER A 114 -25.11 19.42 -15.82
N LEU A 115 -24.61 19.75 -14.62
CA LEU A 115 -25.35 20.29 -13.49
C LEU A 115 -25.00 21.76 -13.26
N LYS A 116 -25.97 22.57 -12.86
CA LYS A 116 -25.78 23.99 -12.60
C LYS A 116 -25.35 24.25 -11.15
N GLY A 117 -24.59 25.31 -10.95
CA GLY A 117 -24.32 25.81 -9.61
C GLY A 117 -25.62 26.17 -8.87
N GLY A 118 -25.72 25.82 -7.60
CA GLY A 118 -26.93 26.00 -6.79
C GLY A 118 -27.97 24.90 -6.92
N GLU A 119 -27.81 23.97 -7.86
CA GLU A 119 -28.72 22.83 -8.06
C GLU A 119 -28.57 21.79 -6.94
N ILE A 120 -29.67 21.15 -6.58
CA ILE A 120 -29.68 20.06 -5.59
C ILE A 120 -29.55 18.74 -6.36
N VAL A 121 -28.52 17.98 -6.05
CA VAL A 121 -28.21 16.71 -6.74
C VAL A 121 -29.30 15.66 -6.43
N GLN A 122 -29.87 15.10 -7.48
CA GLN A 122 -30.85 14.01 -7.43
C GLN A 122 -30.18 12.65 -7.69
N GLN A 123 -30.86 11.56 -7.40
CA GLN A 123 -30.38 10.19 -7.65
C GLN A 123 -30.04 9.94 -9.14
N GLY A 124 -30.81 10.53 -10.09
CA GLY A 124 -30.58 10.40 -11.53
C GLY A 124 -29.45 11.25 -12.10
N ASP A 125 -28.92 12.19 -11.31
CA ASP A 125 -27.88 13.12 -11.74
C ASP A 125 -26.47 12.53 -11.59
N ILE A 126 -26.34 11.38 -10.96
CA ILE A 126 -25.08 10.74 -10.65
C ILE A 126 -24.98 9.33 -11.20
N THR A 127 -23.79 8.94 -11.62
CA THR A 127 -23.50 7.60 -12.12
C THR A 127 -22.19 7.11 -11.49
N PRO A 128 -22.10 5.84 -11.04
CA PRO A 128 -20.85 5.29 -10.52
C PRO A 128 -19.84 5.08 -11.66
N MET A 129 -18.58 5.38 -11.37
CA MET A 129 -17.45 5.12 -12.26
C MET A 129 -16.34 4.41 -11.48
N THR A 130 -15.79 3.35 -12.04
CA THR A 130 -14.66 2.62 -11.44
C THR A 130 -13.38 2.92 -12.21
N GLY A 131 -12.32 3.28 -11.52
CA GLY A 131 -11.04 3.61 -12.14
C GLY A 131 -10.00 4.12 -11.14
N SER A 132 -8.89 4.65 -11.66
CA SER A 132 -7.88 5.32 -10.85
C SER A 132 -8.43 6.60 -10.24
N ILE A 133 -8.10 6.81 -8.96
CA ILE A 133 -8.44 8.04 -8.23
C ILE A 133 -7.21 8.94 -7.98
N ASP A 134 -6.05 8.60 -8.56
CA ASP A 134 -4.77 9.25 -8.26
C ASP A 134 -4.76 10.75 -8.61
N ASP A 135 -5.37 11.11 -9.73
CA ASP A 135 -5.40 12.49 -10.24
C ASP A 135 -6.76 13.17 -10.03
N LEU A 136 -7.63 12.56 -9.23
CA LEU A 136 -8.95 13.13 -8.96
C LEU A 136 -8.89 14.18 -7.84
N PRO A 137 -9.87 15.10 -7.80
CA PRO A 137 -9.91 16.14 -6.77
C PRO A 137 -9.92 15.56 -5.35
N VAL A 138 -9.35 16.29 -4.41
CA VAL A 138 -9.47 16.00 -2.99
C VAL A 138 -10.94 16.15 -2.57
N GLY A 139 -11.39 15.34 -1.59
CA GLY A 139 -12.76 15.40 -1.10
C GLY A 139 -13.76 14.64 -1.98
N LEU A 140 -13.31 13.66 -2.77
CA LEU A 140 -14.19 12.75 -3.50
C LEU A 140 -15.24 12.13 -2.58
N MET A 141 -16.45 12.02 -3.10
CA MET A 141 -17.57 11.37 -2.44
C MET A 141 -17.73 9.95 -2.99
N PHE A 142 -17.72 8.97 -2.09
CA PHE A 142 -17.76 7.54 -2.45
C PHE A 142 -19.12 6.90 -2.25
N GLU A 143 -20.02 7.54 -1.46
CA GLU A 143 -21.33 7.02 -1.18
C GLU A 143 -22.42 7.91 -1.80
N ALA A 144 -23.33 7.32 -2.57
CA ALA A 144 -24.41 8.06 -3.22
C ALA A 144 -25.31 8.81 -2.20
N ARG A 145 -25.53 8.22 -1.03
CA ARG A 145 -26.35 8.83 0.05
C ARG A 145 -25.76 10.13 0.57
N ASP A 146 -24.43 10.32 0.49
CA ASP A 146 -23.76 11.52 0.96
C ASP A 146 -23.79 12.63 -0.10
N ILE A 147 -24.10 12.27 -1.35
CA ILE A 147 -24.14 13.16 -2.51
C ILE A 147 -25.56 13.66 -2.78
N VAL A 148 -26.53 12.73 -2.78
CA VAL A 148 -27.95 13.04 -3.08
C VAL A 148 -28.50 13.99 -2.02
N GLY A 149 -29.14 15.07 -2.47
CA GLY A 149 -29.65 16.12 -1.60
C GLY A 149 -28.67 17.25 -1.31
N GLN A 150 -27.39 17.10 -1.71
CA GLN A 150 -26.40 18.17 -1.57
C GLN A 150 -26.61 19.25 -2.64
N ARG A 151 -26.31 20.49 -2.29
CA ARG A 151 -26.35 21.64 -3.20
C ARG A 151 -24.97 21.86 -3.82
N LEU A 152 -24.91 21.88 -5.15
CA LEU A 152 -23.68 22.19 -5.88
C LEU A 152 -23.27 23.66 -5.66
N LEU A 153 -22.04 23.87 -5.25
CA LEU A 153 -21.48 25.22 -5.10
C LEU A 153 -21.07 25.82 -6.46
N ARG A 154 -20.73 24.99 -7.42
CA ARG A 154 -20.25 25.37 -8.76
C ARG A 154 -20.89 24.47 -9.82
N PRO A 155 -21.00 24.93 -11.08
CA PRO A 155 -21.45 24.06 -12.16
C PRO A 155 -20.49 22.88 -12.34
N LEU A 156 -21.04 21.71 -12.68
CA LEU A 156 -20.30 20.49 -12.90
C LEU A 156 -20.67 19.91 -14.26
N SER A 157 -19.67 19.68 -15.10
CA SER A 157 -19.87 19.07 -16.42
C SER A 157 -20.12 17.56 -16.31
N ALA A 158 -20.82 16.99 -17.30
CA ALA A 158 -21.03 15.55 -17.42
C ALA A 158 -19.68 14.78 -17.31
N GLY A 159 -19.67 13.66 -16.63
CA GLY A 159 -18.50 12.79 -16.42
C GLY A 159 -17.47 13.32 -15.43
N LYS A 160 -17.68 14.48 -14.81
CA LYS A 160 -16.78 14.99 -13.77
C LYS A 160 -17.13 14.43 -12.40
N PRO A 161 -16.12 14.11 -11.58
CA PRO A 161 -16.34 13.55 -10.24
C PRO A 161 -16.97 14.55 -9.29
N LEU A 162 -17.84 14.05 -8.41
CA LEU A 162 -18.39 14.83 -7.34
C LEU A 162 -17.43 14.86 -6.14
N SER A 163 -17.19 16.06 -5.63
CA SER A 163 -16.32 16.32 -4.47
C SER A 163 -16.95 17.39 -3.58
N LEU A 164 -16.59 17.36 -2.31
CA LEU A 164 -17.07 18.33 -1.29
C LEU A 164 -16.51 19.74 -1.47
N ILE A 165 -15.61 19.99 -2.43
CA ILE A 165 -14.90 21.27 -2.61
C ILE A 165 -15.25 21.87 -3.96
#